data_b7277b5afa0aceafd01fde2f74071d38
#
_entry.id   b7277b5afa0aceafd01fde2f74071d38
#
_cell.length_a   1.000
_cell.length_b   1.000
_cell.length_c   1.000
_cell.angle_alpha   90.00
_cell.angle_beta   90.00
_cell.angle_gamma   90.00
#
_symmetry.space_group_name_H-M   'P 1'
#
loop_
_entity.id
_entity.type
_entity.pdbx_description
1 polymer ?
#
loop_
_entity_poly.entity_id
_entity_poly.type
_entity_poly.pdbx_seq_one_letter_code
_entity_poly.pdbx_strand_id
1 'polypeptide(L)'
;MMAGTEKIIYVYDDFSEDNPILIGKMYVGVIKGGETYSFEYDMDWLAKNKLSISIDPELQPYGGRQFPTGKRIFGVFADASPDRWGRILMNKRERILAEKEGRKPRKLYDSDYLLGVYDETRMGGIRFKLHPNDVFLSDDKETAAPPWASLRNLEEASRNFEKKKIPVLYPPMRKFLLPRLFL
;
A
#
# COMPACT_ATOMS: atom_id res chain seq x y z
N MET A 1 -4.88 7.84 29.77
CA MET A 1 -4.91 7.50 28.33
C MET A 1 -3.62 6.78 28.03
N MET A 2 -3.68 5.48 27.75
CA MET A 2 -2.48 4.77 27.27
C MET A 2 -2.19 5.28 25.85
N ALA A 3 -1.03 5.91 25.67
CA ALA A 3 -0.52 6.24 24.35
C ALA A 3 -0.27 4.93 23.61
N GLY A 4 -1.15 4.61 22.66
CA GLY A 4 -0.92 3.49 21.76
C GLY A 4 0.41 3.71 21.06
N THR A 5 1.21 2.65 20.91
CA THR A 5 2.49 2.71 20.20
C THR A 5 2.23 3.15 18.77
N GLU A 6 2.66 4.35 18.41
CA GLU A 6 2.55 4.89 17.06
C GLU A 6 3.66 4.30 16.19
N LYS A 7 3.32 3.76 15.04
CA LYS A 7 4.28 3.26 14.05
C LYS A 7 4.74 4.44 13.19
N ILE A 8 6.03 4.60 13.01
CA ILE A 8 6.61 5.61 12.13
C ILE A 8 7.09 4.92 10.84
N ILE A 9 6.72 5.49 9.70
CA ILE A 9 7.14 5.05 8.37
C ILE A 9 7.86 6.22 7.71
N TYR A 10 9.11 6.03 7.36
CA TYR A 10 9.92 7.02 6.65
C TYR A 10 9.61 6.95 5.17
N VAL A 11 9.30 8.09 4.57
CA VAL A 11 8.90 8.23 3.17
C VAL A 11 10.01 8.92 2.40
N TYR A 12 10.49 8.26 1.35
CA TYR A 12 11.55 8.72 0.48
C TYR A 12 11.03 8.96 -0.92
N ASP A 13 11.64 9.87 -1.67
CA ASP A 13 11.44 9.96 -3.11
C ASP A 13 12.29 8.91 -3.84
N ASP A 14 11.84 8.54 -5.03
CA ASP A 14 12.54 7.63 -5.95
C ASP A 14 12.91 8.35 -7.26
N PHE A 15 12.78 9.68 -7.28
CA PHE A 15 13.10 10.48 -8.47
C PHE A 15 14.61 10.71 -8.63
N SER A 16 15.35 10.55 -7.56
CA SER A 16 16.81 10.65 -7.54
C SER A 16 17.40 9.25 -7.70
N GLU A 17 17.78 8.89 -8.92
CA GLU A 17 18.16 7.53 -9.34
C GLU A 17 19.23 6.87 -8.45
N ASP A 18 20.15 7.65 -7.84
CA ASP A 18 21.25 7.09 -7.04
C ASP A 18 21.09 7.28 -5.52
N ASN A 19 20.18 8.12 -5.04
CA ASN A 19 20.09 8.43 -3.62
C ASN A 19 18.69 8.94 -3.22
N PRO A 20 17.76 8.05 -2.89
CA PRO A 20 16.43 8.45 -2.44
C PRO A 20 16.50 9.45 -1.28
N ILE A 21 15.79 10.57 -1.40
CA ILE A 21 15.79 11.66 -0.42
C ILE A 21 14.59 11.51 0.51
N LEU A 22 14.80 11.67 1.80
CA LEU A 22 13.72 11.66 2.79
C LEU A 22 12.77 12.83 2.54
N ILE A 23 11.52 12.53 2.18
CA ILE A 23 10.44 13.51 2.01
C ILE A 23 9.82 13.87 3.37
N GLY A 24 9.67 12.86 4.25
CA GLY A 24 9.01 13.05 5.53
C GLY A 24 8.70 11.74 6.25
N LYS A 25 7.82 11.84 7.23
CA LYS A 25 7.42 10.73 8.10
C LYS A 25 5.91 10.59 8.10
N MET A 26 5.44 9.38 7.88
CA MET A 26 4.06 9.01 8.09
C MET A 26 3.92 8.33 9.45
N TYR A 27 2.98 8.81 10.24
CA TYR A 27 2.66 8.28 11.56
C TYR A 27 1.36 7.50 11.49
N VAL A 28 1.39 6.28 12.00
CA VAL A 28 0.25 5.36 12.00
C VAL A 28 -0.12 5.04 13.44
N GLY A 29 -1.25 5.56 13.88
CA GLY A 29 -1.82 5.27 15.20
C GLY A 29 -2.94 4.24 15.10
N VAL A 30 -3.24 3.53 16.16
CA VAL A 30 -4.37 2.61 16.25
C VAL A 30 -5.40 3.16 17.24
N ILE A 31 -6.62 3.40 16.75
CA ILE A 31 -7.74 3.89 17.57
C ILE A 31 -8.97 3.02 17.31
N LYS A 32 -9.52 2.45 18.37
CA LYS A 32 -10.77 1.66 18.32
C LYS A 32 -10.76 0.55 17.25
N GLY A 33 -9.63 -0.11 17.05
CA GLY A 33 -9.50 -1.22 16.08
C GLY A 33 -9.39 -0.79 14.62
N GLY A 34 -9.10 0.48 14.36
CA GLY A 34 -8.76 1.06 13.06
C GLY A 34 -7.43 1.79 13.10
N GLU A 35 -6.87 2.10 11.94
CA GLU A 35 -5.67 2.93 11.83
C GLU A 35 -6.05 4.39 11.54
N THR A 36 -5.27 5.30 12.11
CA THR A 36 -5.26 6.72 11.81
C THR A 36 -3.92 7.10 11.24
N TYR A 37 -3.91 8.03 10.31
CA TYR A 37 -2.72 8.43 9.57
C TYR A 37 -2.49 9.92 9.70
N SER A 38 -1.24 10.31 9.84
CA SER A 38 -0.79 11.67 9.67
C SER A 38 0.57 11.68 8.99
N PHE A 39 0.89 12.78 8.32
CA PHE A 39 2.16 12.94 7.65
C PHE A 39 2.81 14.25 8.04
N GLU A 40 4.12 14.24 8.16
CA GLU A 40 4.94 15.42 8.44
C GLU A 40 6.11 15.44 7.47
N TYR A 41 6.27 16.55 6.76
CA TYR A 41 7.40 16.76 5.88
C TYR A 41 8.71 16.87 6.65
N ASP A 42 9.78 16.37 6.05
CA ASP A 42 11.15 16.69 6.47
C ASP A 42 11.45 18.16 6.19
N MET A 43 12.07 18.84 7.15
CA MET A 43 12.31 20.27 7.05
C MET A 43 13.36 20.62 6.00
N ASP A 44 14.38 19.78 5.82
CA ASP A 44 15.41 19.99 4.79
C ASP A 44 14.84 19.77 3.40
N TRP A 45 13.95 18.78 3.26
CA TRP A 45 13.21 18.56 2.03
C TRP A 45 12.31 19.74 1.68
N LEU A 46 11.55 20.25 2.64
CA LEU A 46 10.70 21.42 2.47
C LEU A 46 11.49 22.65 2.06
N ALA A 47 12.63 22.89 2.69
CA ALA A 47 13.46 24.05 2.38
C ALA A 47 13.93 24.06 0.91
N LYS A 48 14.18 22.87 0.36
CA LYS A 48 14.64 22.69 -1.04
C LYS A 48 13.49 22.69 -2.05
N ASN A 49 12.30 22.19 -1.68
CA ASN A 49 11.22 21.84 -2.62
C ASN A 49 9.91 22.61 -2.40
N LYS A 50 9.85 23.54 -1.44
CA LYS A 50 8.62 24.22 -0.99
C LYS A 50 7.76 24.84 -2.10
N LEU A 51 8.35 25.23 -3.21
CA LEU A 51 7.66 25.89 -4.32
C LEU A 51 7.47 24.99 -5.55
N SER A 52 8.01 23.78 -5.54
CA SER A 52 8.15 23.00 -6.76
C SER A 52 7.31 21.75 -6.82
N ILE A 53 7.06 21.09 -5.70
CA ILE A 53 6.46 19.75 -5.70
C ILE A 53 5.45 19.62 -4.55
N SER A 54 4.19 19.38 -4.89
CA SER A 54 3.21 18.81 -3.97
C SER A 54 3.11 17.32 -4.26
N ILE A 55 3.39 16.48 -3.26
CA ILE A 55 3.28 15.02 -3.42
C ILE A 55 1.84 14.54 -3.34
N ASP A 56 0.94 15.34 -2.74
CA ASP A 56 -0.49 15.07 -2.65
C ASP A 56 -1.24 16.40 -2.56
N PRO A 57 -2.39 16.55 -3.23
CA PRO A 57 -3.18 17.79 -3.16
C PRO A 57 -3.63 18.20 -1.74
N GLU A 58 -3.74 17.23 -0.82
CA GLU A 58 -4.12 17.48 0.58
C GLU A 58 -2.91 17.81 1.47
N LEU A 59 -1.68 17.59 1.00
CA LEU A 59 -0.45 17.86 1.74
C LEU A 59 0.11 19.24 1.38
N GLN A 60 -0.08 20.17 2.29
CA GLN A 60 0.42 21.55 2.12
C GLN A 60 1.90 21.66 2.48
N PRO A 61 2.69 22.51 1.80
CA PRO A 61 4.14 22.60 1.99
C PRO A 61 4.52 23.38 3.26
N TYR A 62 4.13 22.88 4.42
CA TYR A 62 4.54 23.44 5.73
C TYR A 62 4.97 22.33 6.70
N GLY A 63 5.74 22.68 7.72
CA GLY A 63 6.16 21.77 8.79
C GLY A 63 5.01 21.45 9.75
N GLY A 64 5.12 20.29 10.40
CA GLY A 64 4.13 19.79 11.34
C GLY A 64 3.20 18.72 10.74
N ARG A 65 2.49 18.05 11.64
CA ARG A 65 1.63 16.93 11.27
C ARG A 65 0.37 17.40 10.56
N GLN A 66 0.11 16.79 9.42
CA GLN A 66 -1.08 16.99 8.61
C GLN A 66 -1.90 15.70 8.61
N PHE A 67 -3.20 15.83 8.53
CA PHE A 67 -4.15 14.72 8.60
C PHE A 67 -4.99 14.70 7.33
N PRO A 68 -5.29 13.51 6.76
CA PRO A 68 -6.12 13.40 5.58
C PRO A 68 -7.57 13.85 5.90
N THR A 69 -8.19 14.58 4.97
CA THR A 69 -9.54 15.12 5.13
C THR A 69 -10.54 14.25 4.38
N GLY A 70 -11.49 13.66 5.09
CA GLY A 70 -12.55 12.83 4.48
C GLY A 70 -12.09 11.47 3.93
N LYS A 71 -10.83 11.15 4.05
CA LYS A 71 -10.21 9.87 3.65
C LYS A 71 -9.49 9.25 4.85
N ARG A 72 -9.17 7.95 4.76
CA ARG A 72 -8.37 7.29 5.81
C ARG A 72 -6.89 7.62 5.70
N ILE A 73 -6.38 7.68 4.47
CA ILE A 73 -4.97 7.86 4.13
C ILE A 73 -4.89 8.84 2.95
N PHE A 74 -3.81 9.60 2.82
CA PHE A 74 -3.58 10.49 1.69
C PHE A 74 -3.55 9.71 0.37
N GLY A 75 -3.95 10.35 -0.73
CA GLY A 75 -4.05 9.75 -2.05
C GLY A 75 -2.75 9.12 -2.52
N VAL A 76 -1.64 9.84 -2.37
CA VAL A 76 -0.29 9.40 -2.75
C VAL A 76 0.10 8.06 -2.08
N PHE A 77 -0.27 7.84 -0.82
CA PHE A 77 0.00 6.58 -0.12
C PHE A 77 -1.01 5.49 -0.50
N ALA A 78 -2.24 5.87 -0.81
CA ALA A 78 -3.23 4.92 -1.33
C ALA A 78 -2.79 4.38 -2.69
N ASP A 79 -2.27 5.25 -3.57
CA ASP A 79 -1.79 4.88 -4.92
C ASP A 79 -0.51 4.02 -4.86
N ALA A 80 0.34 4.24 -3.84
CA ALA A 80 1.51 3.40 -3.58
C ALA A 80 1.18 2.05 -2.92
N SER A 81 -0.08 1.82 -2.55
CA SER A 81 -0.58 0.56 -1.97
C SER A 81 -1.03 -0.39 -3.07
N PRO A 82 -1.09 -1.72 -2.79
CA PRO A 82 -1.53 -2.66 -3.79
C PRO A 82 -3.01 -2.44 -4.15
N ASP A 83 -3.33 -2.75 -5.41
CA ASP A 83 -4.70 -2.78 -5.90
C ASP A 83 -5.55 -3.85 -5.19
N ARG A 84 -6.80 -3.97 -5.61
CA ARG A 84 -7.73 -4.96 -5.04
C ARG A 84 -7.18 -6.39 -5.13
N TRP A 85 -6.53 -6.74 -6.23
CA TRP A 85 -5.97 -8.07 -6.43
C TRP A 85 -4.78 -8.34 -5.51
N GLY A 86 -3.85 -7.41 -5.43
CA GLY A 86 -2.72 -7.48 -4.51
C GLY A 86 -3.17 -7.62 -3.05
N ARG A 87 -4.21 -6.90 -2.63
CA ARG A 87 -4.80 -7.03 -1.28
C ARG A 87 -5.38 -8.43 -1.04
N ILE A 88 -6.02 -9.05 -2.03
CA ILE A 88 -6.53 -10.43 -1.94
C ILE A 88 -5.36 -11.41 -1.74
N LEU A 89 -4.29 -11.26 -2.50
CA LEU A 89 -3.10 -12.11 -2.38
C LEU A 89 -2.44 -11.97 -1.00
N MET A 90 -2.29 -10.76 -0.49
CA MET A 90 -1.74 -10.50 0.84
C MET A 90 -2.60 -11.12 1.96
N ASN A 91 -3.93 -11.00 1.87
CA ASN A 91 -4.83 -11.64 2.82
C ASN A 91 -4.74 -13.18 2.77
N LYS A 92 -4.58 -13.76 1.57
CA LYS A 92 -4.40 -15.20 1.41
C LYS A 92 -3.08 -15.65 2.02
N ARG A 93 -2.00 -14.90 1.77
CA ARG A 93 -0.70 -15.15 2.38
C ARG A 93 -0.77 -15.14 3.90
N GLU A 94 -1.40 -14.12 4.49
CA GLU A 94 -1.59 -14.04 5.94
C GLU A 94 -2.29 -15.29 6.50
N ARG A 95 -3.33 -15.78 5.80
CA ARG A 95 -4.01 -17.01 6.22
C ARG A 95 -3.11 -18.24 6.20
N ILE A 96 -2.31 -18.39 5.14
CA ILE A 96 -1.37 -19.52 5.00
C ILE A 96 -0.28 -19.45 6.08
N LEU A 97 0.25 -18.28 6.36
CA LEU A 97 1.24 -18.07 7.43
C LEU A 97 0.65 -18.38 8.80
N ALA A 98 -0.54 -17.87 9.07
CA ALA A 98 -1.25 -18.11 10.33
C ALA A 98 -1.52 -19.60 10.55
N GLU A 99 -1.93 -20.33 9.50
CA GLU A 99 -2.12 -21.79 9.54
C GLU A 99 -0.82 -22.53 9.86
N LYS A 100 0.29 -22.17 9.18
CA LYS A 100 1.62 -22.74 9.45
C LYS A 100 2.12 -22.48 10.87
N GLU A 101 1.79 -21.31 11.42
CA GLU A 101 2.19 -20.88 12.76
C GLU A 101 1.19 -21.31 13.85
N GLY A 102 0.10 -21.99 13.49
CA GLY A 102 -0.92 -22.44 14.43
C GLY A 102 -1.71 -21.31 15.12
N ARG A 103 -1.77 -20.13 14.52
CA ARG A 103 -2.46 -18.95 15.04
C ARG A 103 -3.68 -18.57 14.18
N LYS A 104 -4.53 -17.69 14.73
CA LYS A 104 -5.60 -17.08 13.91
C LYS A 104 -5.03 -16.03 12.95
N PRO A 105 -5.53 -15.94 11.69
CA PRO A 105 -5.16 -14.88 10.78
C PRO A 105 -5.48 -13.51 11.39
N ARG A 106 -4.53 -12.58 11.31
CA ARG A 106 -4.74 -11.20 11.74
C ARG A 106 -5.47 -10.40 10.65
N LYS A 107 -6.19 -9.39 11.04
CA LYS A 107 -6.72 -8.39 10.11
C LYS A 107 -5.57 -7.54 9.60
N LEU A 108 -5.43 -7.41 8.27
CA LEU A 108 -4.50 -6.49 7.66
C LEU A 108 -5.15 -5.10 7.55
N TYR A 109 -4.36 -4.08 7.85
CA TYR A 109 -4.72 -2.67 7.74
C TYR A 109 -4.05 -2.01 6.53
N ASP A 110 -4.40 -0.77 6.24
CA ASP A 110 -3.83 -0.05 5.09
C ASP A 110 -2.30 0.10 5.20
N SER A 111 -1.75 0.25 6.41
CA SER A 111 -0.31 0.26 6.61
C SER A 111 0.36 -1.08 6.27
N ASP A 112 -0.29 -2.20 6.56
CA ASP A 112 0.23 -3.53 6.22
C ASP A 112 0.27 -3.72 4.70
N TYR A 113 -0.78 -3.28 4.00
CA TYR A 113 -0.81 -3.31 2.54
C TYR A 113 0.25 -2.41 1.92
N LEU A 114 0.39 -1.18 2.43
CA LEU A 114 1.40 -0.25 1.96
C LEU A 114 2.81 -0.81 2.09
N LEU A 115 3.13 -1.41 3.24
CA LEU A 115 4.45 -1.95 3.53
C LEU A 115 4.73 -3.31 2.88
N GLY A 116 3.69 -4.04 2.48
CA GLY A 116 3.81 -5.38 1.91
C GLY A 116 3.98 -5.42 0.39
N VAL A 117 4.05 -4.28 -0.29
CA VAL A 117 4.37 -4.20 -1.72
C VAL A 117 5.88 -4.31 -1.91
N TYR A 118 6.30 -5.13 -2.89
CA TYR A 118 7.71 -5.22 -3.28
C TYR A 118 8.20 -3.86 -3.78
N ASP A 119 9.30 -3.39 -3.21
CA ASP A 119 9.72 -1.99 -3.39
C ASP A 119 10.08 -1.64 -4.85
N GLU A 120 10.86 -2.51 -5.53
CA GLU A 120 11.25 -2.31 -6.95
C GLU A 120 10.07 -2.19 -7.92
N THR A 121 8.88 -2.55 -7.50
CA THR A 121 7.71 -2.65 -8.36
C THR A 121 6.53 -1.87 -7.84
N ARG A 122 6.82 -1.07 -6.83
CA ARG A 122 5.86 -0.12 -6.29
C ARG A 122 5.50 0.91 -7.36
N MET A 123 4.22 1.13 -7.53
CA MET A 123 3.74 2.20 -8.38
C MET A 123 3.93 3.55 -7.69
N GLY A 124 4.32 4.57 -8.47
CA GLY A 124 4.59 5.91 -7.97
C GLY A 124 6.07 6.13 -7.62
N GLY A 125 6.42 7.37 -7.31
CA GLY A 125 7.81 7.79 -7.06
C GLY A 125 8.13 7.90 -5.57
N ILE A 126 7.53 7.06 -4.71
CA ILE A 126 7.79 7.07 -3.26
C ILE A 126 8.14 5.68 -2.74
N ARG A 127 9.11 5.64 -1.84
CA ARG A 127 9.62 4.42 -1.20
C ARG A 127 9.53 4.54 0.33
N PHE A 128 9.55 3.40 1.02
CA PHE A 128 9.31 3.35 2.46
C PHE A 128 10.38 2.60 3.20
N LYS A 129 10.71 3.09 4.42
CA LYS A 129 11.52 2.39 5.43
C LYS A 129 10.85 2.45 6.79
N LEU A 130 11.08 1.45 7.63
CA LEU A 130 10.67 1.49 9.05
C LEU A 130 11.73 2.16 9.91
N HIS A 131 13.00 2.07 9.53
CA HIS A 131 14.09 2.81 10.16
C HIS A 131 14.97 3.45 9.08
N PRO A 132 15.55 4.63 9.32
CA PRO A 132 16.35 5.34 8.31
C PRO A 132 17.52 4.53 7.75
N ASN A 133 18.11 3.67 8.60
CA ASN A 133 19.30 2.87 8.26
C ASN A 133 18.95 1.50 7.64
N ASP A 134 17.67 1.13 7.58
CA ASP A 134 17.25 -0.13 7.00
C ASP A 134 17.26 -0.06 5.47
N VAL A 135 17.22 -1.24 4.84
CA VAL A 135 16.89 -1.38 3.42
C VAL A 135 15.43 -0.94 3.17
N PHE A 136 15.10 -0.62 1.94
CA PHE A 136 13.71 -0.35 1.57
C PHE A 136 12.86 -1.60 1.77
N LEU A 137 11.62 -1.37 2.19
CA LEU A 137 10.74 -2.46 2.62
C LEU A 137 10.35 -3.38 1.46
N SER A 138 10.26 -4.66 1.81
CA SER A 138 9.90 -5.76 0.89
C SER A 138 10.94 -6.09 -0.20
N ASP A 139 12.23 -6.00 0.11
CA ASP A 139 13.30 -6.53 -0.76
C ASP A 139 13.28 -8.07 -0.87
N ASP A 140 12.49 -8.75 -0.05
CA ASP A 140 12.36 -10.20 -0.11
C ASP A 140 11.42 -10.62 -1.23
N LYS A 141 12.01 -11.06 -2.35
CA LYS A 141 11.31 -11.56 -3.56
C LYS A 141 10.37 -12.73 -3.29
N GLU A 142 10.65 -13.56 -2.27
CA GLU A 142 9.82 -14.72 -1.96
C GLU A 142 8.56 -14.34 -1.17
N THR A 143 8.62 -13.22 -0.45
CA THR A 143 7.55 -12.82 0.45
C THR A 143 6.76 -11.60 -0.02
N ALA A 144 7.27 -10.83 -0.96
CA ALA A 144 6.56 -9.68 -1.53
C ALA A 144 5.41 -10.13 -2.45
N ALA A 145 4.35 -9.32 -2.52
CA ALA A 145 3.33 -9.51 -3.54
C ALA A 145 3.98 -9.31 -4.91
N PRO A 146 4.00 -10.33 -5.80
CA PRO A 146 4.67 -10.19 -7.07
C PRO A 146 3.94 -9.17 -7.94
N PRO A 147 4.64 -8.19 -8.50
CA PRO A 147 4.05 -7.28 -9.47
C PRO A 147 3.91 -7.94 -10.85
N TRP A 148 4.72 -8.97 -11.09
CA TRP A 148 4.77 -9.76 -12.32
C TRP A 148 4.76 -11.25 -11.98
N ALA A 149 3.60 -11.77 -11.58
CA ALA A 149 3.37 -13.14 -11.94
C ALA A 149 3.41 -13.17 -13.48
N SER A 150 4.30 -13.96 -14.08
CA SER A 150 4.20 -14.19 -15.52
C SER A 150 2.74 -14.53 -15.83
N LEU A 151 2.22 -14.14 -17.00
CA LEU A 151 0.85 -14.47 -17.39
C LEU A 151 0.50 -15.93 -17.07
N ARG A 152 1.47 -16.84 -17.19
CA ARG A 152 1.37 -18.25 -16.78
C ARG A 152 1.12 -18.44 -15.28
N ASN A 153 1.83 -17.71 -14.42
CA ASN A 153 1.66 -17.84 -12.97
C ASN A 153 0.34 -17.20 -12.51
N LEU A 154 -0.13 -16.18 -13.22
CA LEU A 154 -1.46 -15.59 -13.02
C LEU A 154 -2.57 -16.53 -13.49
N GLU A 155 -2.41 -17.19 -14.64
CA GLU A 155 -3.35 -18.22 -15.11
C GLU A 155 -3.40 -19.42 -14.17
N GLU A 156 -2.25 -19.88 -13.70
CA GLU A 156 -2.16 -21.02 -12.79
C GLU A 156 -2.74 -20.67 -11.40
N ALA A 157 -2.45 -19.49 -10.89
CA ALA A 157 -3.07 -18.96 -9.67
C ALA A 157 -4.58 -18.79 -9.85
N SER A 158 -5.04 -18.26 -10.98
CA SER A 158 -6.47 -18.11 -11.31
C SER A 158 -7.18 -19.47 -11.40
N ARG A 159 -6.58 -20.44 -12.11
CA ARG A 159 -7.11 -21.82 -12.19
C ARG A 159 -7.16 -22.52 -10.84
N ASN A 160 -6.17 -22.28 -9.97
CA ASN A 160 -6.16 -22.83 -8.62
C ASN A 160 -7.19 -22.16 -7.71
N PHE A 161 -7.50 -20.87 -7.96
CA PHE A 161 -8.61 -20.16 -7.31
C PHE A 161 -9.97 -20.73 -7.72
N GLU A 162 -10.18 -21.02 -9.00
CA GLU A 162 -11.43 -21.61 -9.51
C GLU A 162 -11.65 -23.05 -9.00
N LYS A 163 -10.58 -23.83 -8.88
CA LYS A 163 -10.64 -25.22 -8.39
C LYS A 163 -10.93 -25.32 -6.89
N LYS A 164 -10.48 -24.36 -6.07
CA LYS A 164 -10.88 -24.26 -4.67
C LYS A 164 -12.11 -23.37 -4.59
N LYS A 165 -13.30 -23.97 -4.71
CA LYS A 165 -14.60 -23.31 -4.57
C LYS A 165 -14.63 -22.39 -3.35
N ILE A 166 -14.25 -21.14 -3.56
CA ILE A 166 -14.63 -20.06 -2.67
C ILE A 166 -16.03 -19.65 -3.15
N PRO A 167 -17.06 -19.59 -2.32
CA PRO A 167 -18.34 -19.07 -2.75
C PRO A 167 -18.12 -17.64 -3.25
N VAL A 168 -18.28 -17.46 -4.55
CA VAL A 168 -18.22 -16.14 -5.18
C VAL A 168 -19.51 -15.43 -4.79
N LEU A 169 -19.40 -14.52 -3.85
CA LEU A 169 -20.50 -13.65 -3.41
C LEU A 169 -20.65 -12.47 -4.38
N TYR A 170 -20.73 -12.77 -5.69
CA TYR A 170 -21.08 -11.80 -6.71
C TYR A 170 -22.10 -12.42 -7.66
N PRO A 171 -23.24 -11.76 -7.89
CA PRO A 171 -24.15 -12.17 -8.94
C PRO A 171 -23.45 -12.07 -10.30
N PRO A 172 -23.77 -12.95 -11.27
CA PRO A 172 -23.16 -12.91 -12.58
C PRO A 172 -23.44 -11.56 -13.23
N MET A 173 -22.38 -10.92 -13.73
CA MET A 173 -22.55 -9.71 -14.55
C MET A 173 -23.47 -10.06 -15.73
N ARG A 174 -24.63 -9.45 -15.76
CA ARG A 174 -25.51 -9.49 -16.93
C ARG A 174 -24.69 -8.96 -18.11
N LYS A 175 -24.60 -9.78 -19.17
CA LYS A 175 -24.11 -9.37 -20.47
C LYS A 175 -24.88 -8.13 -20.89
N PHE A 176 -24.23 -6.98 -20.94
CA PHE A 176 -24.77 -5.83 -21.62
C PHE A 176 -24.77 -6.17 -23.12
N LEU A 177 -25.94 -6.53 -23.63
CA LEU A 177 -26.20 -6.54 -25.06
C LEU A 177 -26.12 -5.09 -25.54
N LEU A 178 -25.08 -4.77 -26.28
CA LEU A 178 -25.03 -3.57 -27.09
C LEU A 178 -26.17 -3.62 -28.10
N PRO A 179 -27.01 -2.59 -28.22
CA PRO A 179 -28.00 -2.52 -29.30
C PRO A 179 -27.26 -2.41 -30.63
N ARG A 180 -27.55 -3.32 -31.54
CA ARG A 180 -27.20 -3.18 -32.97
C ARG A 180 -27.86 -1.88 -33.49
N LEU A 181 -27.05 -0.89 -33.78
CA LEU A 181 -27.51 0.17 -34.67
C LEU A 181 -27.45 -0.36 -36.11
N PHE A 182 -28.60 -0.46 -36.71
CA PHE A 182 -28.79 -0.64 -38.16
C PHE A 182 -28.53 0.69 -38.86
N LEU A 183 -27.88 0.57 -40.01
CA LEU A 183 -27.59 1.47 -41.11
C LEU A 183 -26.36 2.30 -41.01
#